data_a7775f0749ae91bb42629f836f52fa39
#
_entry.id   a7775f0749ae91bb42629f836f52fa39
#
_cell.length_a   1.000
_cell.length_b   1.000
_cell.length_c   1.000
_cell.angle_alpha   90.00
_cell.angle_beta   90.00
_cell.angle_gamma   90.00
#
_symmetry.space_group_name_H-M   'P 1'
#
loop_
_entity.id
_entity.type
_entity.pdbx_description
1 polymer ?
#
loop_
_entity_poly.entity_id
_entity_poly.type
_entity_poly.pdbx_seq_one_letter_code
_entity_poly.pdbx_strand_id
1 'polypeptide(L)'
;MKSLSRCLLLVVVLPALLAVSAVAQARPQATKDTGQNGFTWTETYEGSGNTDGFITDVNSTVGYAFGKHFAMDMGVPYFFFQPSTSKTGATSASGMGNPYLGVTYSAKGSALDFSTTLNSAIPTASTAKGLSTGHVTVDWSNHFAHEFDLFTPFVDVGLANAIPDTRFLHRPYISYGDVAHFEGGSELDLGDKFSVTASGYYILPWGPQQIFLRGTKSSSGPTKGGVSLTRDDGINLGIDYILTRSLDLGAGYSRSVYSVLNTFSFGVGVNVSSLLKRPSKE
;
A
#
# COMPACT_ATOMS: atom_id res chain seq x y z
N MET A 1 12.07 5.85 39.33
CA MET A 1 10.68 5.40 39.11
C MET A 1 10.03 5.91 37.81
N LYS A 2 10.54 6.91 37.08
CA LYS A 2 9.95 7.40 35.81
C LYS A 2 10.30 6.58 34.57
N SER A 3 11.28 5.68 34.64
CA SER A 3 11.71 4.84 33.49
C SER A 3 10.86 3.59 33.27
N LEU A 4 10.36 2.96 34.35
CA LEU A 4 9.54 1.75 34.27
C LEU A 4 8.14 2.01 33.63
N SER A 5 7.60 3.21 33.85
CA SER A 5 6.27 3.57 33.34
C SER A 5 6.24 3.69 31.80
N ARG A 6 7.37 4.05 31.16
CA ARG A 6 7.45 4.17 29.69
C ARG A 6 7.60 2.81 29.00
N CYS A 7 8.31 1.86 29.62
CA CYS A 7 8.40 0.50 29.09
C CYS A 7 7.07 -0.25 29.25
N LEU A 8 6.33 -0.01 30.33
CA LEU A 8 5.02 -0.64 30.54
C LEU A 8 3.98 -0.14 29.55
N LEU A 9 4.05 1.15 29.18
CA LEU A 9 3.16 1.72 28.16
C LEU A 9 3.40 1.11 26.78
N LEU A 10 4.66 0.85 26.42
CA LEU A 10 5.01 0.21 25.13
C LEU A 10 4.55 -1.25 25.09
N VAL A 11 4.64 -1.98 26.18
CA VAL A 11 4.24 -3.40 26.27
C VAL A 11 2.71 -3.57 26.29
N VAL A 12 1.97 -2.58 26.81
CA VAL A 12 0.50 -2.64 26.86
C VAL A 12 -0.14 -2.10 25.57
N VAL A 13 0.50 -1.17 24.87
CA VAL A 13 0.01 -0.60 23.62
C VAL A 13 0.24 -1.57 22.44
N LEU A 14 1.31 -2.35 22.46
CA LEU A 14 1.61 -3.31 21.39
C LEU A 14 0.53 -4.40 21.20
N PRO A 15 0.00 -5.07 22.24
CA PRO A 15 -1.08 -6.05 22.05
C PRO A 15 -2.45 -5.44 21.81
N ALA A 16 -2.70 -4.19 22.21
CA ALA A 16 -3.96 -3.51 21.86
C ALA A 16 -4.00 -3.06 20.41
N LEU A 17 -2.84 -2.77 19.79
CA LEU A 17 -2.70 -2.48 18.35
C LEU A 17 -2.86 -3.74 17.48
N LEU A 18 -2.63 -4.94 18.02
CA LEU A 18 -2.85 -6.20 17.31
C LEU A 18 -4.33 -6.54 17.09
N ALA A 19 -5.25 -5.84 17.76
CA ALA A 19 -6.69 -6.06 17.62
C ALA A 19 -7.36 -5.11 16.61
N VAL A 20 -6.63 -4.11 16.12
CA VAL A 20 -7.14 -3.14 15.15
C VAL A 20 -6.35 -3.30 13.87
N SER A 21 -6.87 -4.07 12.94
CA SER A 21 -6.25 -4.35 11.65
C SER A 21 -6.59 -3.27 10.67
N ALA A 22 -5.60 -2.67 10.01
CA ALA A 22 -5.90 -1.85 8.88
C ALA A 22 -4.91 -1.02 8.10
N VAL A 23 -5.23 -0.61 7.00
CA VAL A 23 -4.61 -0.17 5.78
C VAL A 23 -4.11 1.26 5.76
N ALA A 24 -2.95 1.41 5.30
CA ALA A 24 -2.61 2.38 4.26
C ALA A 24 -1.32 1.89 3.64
N GLN A 25 -1.30 1.51 2.33
CA GLN A 25 -0.03 1.77 1.68
C GLN A 25 0.21 3.25 1.98
N ALA A 26 0.98 3.51 3.02
CA ALA A 26 1.57 4.80 3.14
C ALA A 26 2.18 5.00 1.76
N ARG A 27 1.54 5.83 0.89
CA ARG A 27 2.38 6.52 -0.06
C ARG A 27 3.60 6.79 0.79
N PRO A 28 4.84 6.32 0.44
CA PRO A 28 5.97 6.81 1.15
C PRO A 28 5.67 8.28 1.16
N GLN A 29 5.18 8.77 2.33
CA GLN A 29 4.86 10.20 2.43
C GLN A 29 6.19 10.77 2.07
N ALA A 30 6.31 11.08 0.78
CA ALA A 30 7.54 11.63 0.21
C ALA A 30 7.77 12.75 1.15
N THR A 31 8.59 12.43 2.10
CA THR A 31 8.71 13.05 3.42
C THR A 31 8.67 14.52 3.12
N LYS A 32 7.55 15.16 3.46
CA LYS A 32 7.21 16.54 3.07
C LYS A 32 8.35 17.53 3.35
N ASP A 33 9.53 16.98 3.78
CA ASP A 33 10.70 17.75 4.21
C ASP A 33 12.02 16.97 4.20
N THR A 34 12.35 16.16 3.20
CA THR A 34 13.72 15.62 3.08
C THR A 34 14.54 16.30 1.98
N GLY A 35 14.78 17.57 2.13
CA GLY A 35 15.93 18.20 1.46
C GLY A 35 17.28 17.71 2.02
N GLN A 36 17.31 16.65 2.82
CA GLN A 36 18.48 16.11 3.49
C GLN A 36 18.56 14.60 3.29
N ASN A 37 19.79 14.09 3.16
CA ASN A 37 20.05 12.67 3.23
C ASN A 37 19.49 12.10 4.53
N GLY A 38 18.80 10.98 4.47
CA GLY A 38 18.19 10.43 5.67
C GLY A 38 17.72 8.99 5.55
N PHE A 39 17.93 8.26 6.64
CA PHE A 39 17.37 6.95 6.83
C PHE A 39 15.91 7.06 7.24
N THR A 40 15.06 6.21 6.65
CA THR A 40 13.66 6.05 7.00
C THR A 40 13.39 4.61 7.41
N TRP A 41 12.54 4.44 8.40
CA TRP A 41 11.96 3.16 8.77
C TRP A 41 10.49 3.38 9.10
N THR A 42 9.63 2.67 8.38
CA THR A 42 8.19 2.78 8.52
C THR A 42 7.59 1.39 8.72
N GLU A 43 6.70 1.27 9.66
CA GLU A 43 5.83 0.11 9.85
C GLU A 43 4.43 0.52 9.46
N THR A 44 3.81 -0.24 8.55
CA THR A 44 2.41 -0.04 8.19
C THR A 44 1.60 -1.28 8.54
N TYR A 45 0.41 -1.04 9.04
CA TYR A 45 -0.60 -2.04 9.33
C TYR A 45 -1.78 -1.79 8.41
N GLU A 46 -2.10 -2.74 7.58
CA GLU A 46 -3.10 -2.59 6.54
C GLU A 46 -4.13 -3.71 6.59
N GLY A 47 -5.43 -3.40 6.35
CA GLY A 47 -6.49 -4.39 6.21
C GLY A 47 -7.60 -3.87 5.32
N SER A 48 -8.11 -4.70 4.46
CA SER A 48 -9.29 -4.42 3.66
C SER A 48 -10.28 -5.57 3.73
N GLY A 49 -11.56 -5.21 3.79
CA GLY A 49 -12.65 -6.16 3.88
C GLY A 49 -13.68 -5.93 2.80
N ASN A 50 -14.14 -7.02 2.19
CA ASN A 50 -15.17 -7.04 1.19
C ASN A 50 -15.99 -8.36 1.25
N THR A 51 -16.88 -8.59 0.30
CA THR A 51 -17.68 -9.82 0.25
C THR A 51 -16.86 -11.09 0.04
N ASP A 52 -15.62 -10.98 -0.42
CA ASP A 52 -14.72 -12.11 -0.66
C ASP A 52 -13.93 -12.53 0.59
N GLY A 53 -13.84 -11.63 1.56
CA GLY A 53 -13.17 -11.88 2.82
C GLY A 53 -12.44 -10.64 3.36
N PHE A 54 -11.50 -10.91 4.23
CA PHE A 54 -10.69 -9.89 4.89
C PHE A 54 -9.21 -10.18 4.70
N ILE A 55 -8.44 -9.17 4.33
CA ILE A 55 -6.99 -9.25 4.18
C ILE A 55 -6.38 -8.21 5.11
N THR A 56 -5.38 -8.63 5.86
CA THR A 56 -4.54 -7.73 6.66
C THR A 56 -3.10 -7.97 6.27
N ASP A 57 -2.33 -6.92 6.21
CA ASP A 57 -0.87 -7.02 6.13
C ASP A 57 -0.17 -6.11 7.12
N VAL A 58 1.04 -6.49 7.44
CA VAL A 58 2.00 -5.71 8.21
C VAL A 58 3.20 -5.55 7.30
N ASN A 59 3.56 -4.33 6.97
CA ASN A 59 4.66 -4.06 6.07
C ASN A 59 5.74 -3.25 6.79
N SER A 60 6.95 -3.83 6.87
CA SER A 60 8.14 -3.17 7.38
C SER A 60 8.97 -2.67 6.21
N THR A 61 9.17 -1.36 6.13
CA THR A 61 9.91 -0.70 5.06
C THR A 61 11.06 0.10 5.62
N VAL A 62 12.26 -0.15 5.12
CA VAL A 62 13.44 0.65 5.40
C VAL A 62 13.90 1.33 4.12
N GLY A 63 14.32 2.58 4.22
CA GLY A 63 14.73 3.34 3.07
C GLY A 63 15.82 4.35 3.37
N TYR A 64 16.34 4.94 2.32
CA TYR A 64 17.30 6.01 2.39
C TYR A 64 17.07 7.06 1.30
N ALA A 65 16.96 8.33 1.70
CA ALA A 65 16.87 9.45 0.78
C ALA A 65 18.27 9.99 0.47
N PHE A 66 18.58 10.12 -0.81
CA PHE A 66 19.83 10.67 -1.35
C PHE A 66 19.57 12.08 -1.90
N GLY A 67 19.76 13.09 -1.05
CA GLY A 67 19.46 14.48 -1.40
C GLY A 67 17.96 14.73 -1.56
N LYS A 68 17.61 15.59 -2.52
CA LYS A 68 16.22 16.06 -2.73
C LYS A 68 15.42 15.23 -3.74
N HIS A 69 16.10 14.39 -4.51
CA HIS A 69 15.49 13.82 -5.70
C HIS A 69 15.42 12.30 -5.70
N PHE A 70 16.34 11.61 -5.04
CA PHE A 70 16.40 10.15 -5.08
C PHE A 70 16.10 9.54 -3.73
N ALA A 71 15.34 8.46 -3.74
CA ALA A 71 15.14 7.59 -2.59
C ALA A 71 15.20 6.13 -3.03
N MET A 72 15.66 5.27 -2.14
CA MET A 72 15.56 3.81 -2.27
C MET A 72 14.92 3.28 -1.01
N ASP A 73 14.06 2.29 -1.17
CA ASP A 73 13.42 1.58 -0.08
C ASP A 73 13.38 0.10 -0.35
N MET A 74 13.33 -0.67 0.71
CA MET A 74 13.10 -2.10 0.69
C MET A 74 12.13 -2.48 1.80
N GLY A 75 11.26 -3.43 1.51
CA GLY A 75 10.28 -3.86 2.49
C GLY A 75 9.88 -5.31 2.34
N VAL A 76 9.24 -5.80 3.39
CA VAL A 76 8.71 -7.16 3.47
C VAL A 76 7.33 -7.12 4.09
N PRO A 77 6.27 -7.44 3.35
CA PRO A 77 4.94 -7.55 3.90
C PRO A 77 4.71 -8.92 4.56
N TYR A 78 3.89 -8.96 5.60
CA TYR A 78 3.36 -10.18 6.18
C TYR A 78 1.84 -10.15 6.09
N PHE A 79 1.25 -11.11 5.40
CA PHE A 79 -0.17 -11.17 5.12
C PHE A 79 -0.92 -12.11 6.06
N PHE A 80 -2.16 -11.71 6.38
CA PHE A 80 -3.20 -12.55 6.98
C PHE A 80 -4.42 -12.47 6.09
N PHE A 81 -4.85 -13.59 5.55
CA PHE A 81 -6.05 -13.69 4.73
C PHE A 81 -7.10 -14.53 5.42
N GLN A 82 -8.30 -14.01 5.53
CA GLN A 82 -9.48 -14.69 6.07
C GLN A 82 -10.59 -14.62 5.03
N PRO A 83 -10.87 -15.73 4.33
CA PRO A 83 -11.92 -15.76 3.32
C PRO A 83 -13.31 -15.63 3.95
N SER A 84 -14.27 -15.13 3.19
CA SER A 84 -15.67 -15.15 3.57
C SER A 84 -16.15 -16.61 3.70
N THR A 85 -16.92 -16.90 4.75
CA THR A 85 -17.48 -18.23 5.02
C THR A 85 -18.46 -18.72 3.95
N SER A 86 -18.95 -17.82 3.10
CA SER A 86 -19.84 -18.16 1.98
C SER A 86 -19.13 -18.81 0.79
N LYS A 87 -17.79 -18.78 0.72
CA LYS A 87 -17.02 -19.41 -0.36
C LYS A 87 -16.48 -20.77 0.07
N THR A 88 -17.07 -21.81 -0.47
CA THR A 88 -16.64 -23.20 -0.23
C THR A 88 -15.22 -23.42 -0.75
N GLY A 89 -14.35 -23.96 0.11
CA GLY A 89 -12.99 -24.37 -0.26
C GLY A 89 -11.87 -23.37 0.02
N ALA A 90 -12.18 -22.12 0.35
CA ALA A 90 -11.16 -21.17 0.78
C ALA A 90 -10.80 -21.38 2.26
N THR A 91 -9.52 -21.34 2.59
CA THR A 91 -9.00 -21.47 3.96
C THR A 91 -8.22 -20.23 4.33
N SER A 92 -8.22 -19.87 5.61
CA SER A 92 -7.35 -18.81 6.11
C SER A 92 -5.89 -19.13 5.80
N ALA A 93 -5.15 -18.13 5.36
CA ALA A 93 -3.74 -18.24 5.07
C ALA A 93 -2.98 -17.06 5.69
N SER A 94 -1.77 -17.34 6.13
CA SER A 94 -0.86 -16.29 6.59
C SER A 94 0.57 -16.62 6.18
N GLY A 95 1.39 -15.60 6.07
CA GLY A 95 2.81 -15.77 5.79
C GLY A 95 3.45 -14.50 5.25
N MET A 96 4.76 -14.56 5.13
CA MET A 96 5.53 -13.49 4.49
C MET A 96 5.15 -13.41 3.01
N GLY A 97 4.96 -12.18 2.54
CA GLY A 97 4.86 -11.87 1.13
C GLY A 97 6.22 -11.78 0.46
N ASN A 98 6.23 -11.30 -0.76
CA ASN A 98 7.47 -11.09 -1.51
C ASN A 98 8.19 -9.85 -0.98
N PRO A 99 9.48 -9.93 -0.61
CA PRO A 99 10.27 -8.73 -0.35
C PRO A 99 10.38 -7.91 -1.64
N TYR A 100 10.37 -6.59 -1.48
CA TYR A 100 10.45 -5.66 -2.60
C TYR A 100 11.57 -4.64 -2.42
N LEU A 101 11.99 -4.07 -3.54
CA LEU A 101 12.91 -2.95 -3.63
C LEU A 101 12.27 -1.86 -4.46
N GLY A 102 12.23 -0.64 -3.93
CA GLY A 102 11.76 0.56 -4.59
C GLY A 102 12.91 1.53 -4.89
N VAL A 103 12.82 2.21 -6.02
CA VAL A 103 13.68 3.34 -6.38
C VAL A 103 12.78 4.46 -6.86
N THR A 104 12.86 5.61 -6.20
CA THR A 104 12.04 6.78 -6.52
C THR A 104 12.93 7.96 -6.91
N TYR A 105 12.58 8.62 -7.99
CA TYR A 105 13.04 9.96 -8.33
C TYR A 105 11.89 10.94 -8.17
N SER A 106 12.13 12.08 -7.53
CA SER A 106 11.13 13.12 -7.33
C SER A 106 11.70 14.50 -7.70
N ALA A 107 10.87 15.31 -8.33
CA ALA A 107 11.18 16.68 -8.66
C ALA A 107 9.96 17.56 -8.32
N LYS A 108 10.18 18.56 -7.46
CA LYS A 108 9.18 19.58 -7.15
C LYS A 108 9.42 20.82 -8.01
N GLY A 109 8.40 21.24 -8.71
CA GLY A 109 8.39 22.44 -9.52
C GLY A 109 7.28 23.41 -9.10
N SER A 110 7.39 24.67 -9.51
CA SER A 110 6.35 25.68 -9.23
C SER A 110 5.03 25.40 -10.00
N ALA A 111 5.10 24.65 -11.10
CA ALA A 111 3.94 24.36 -11.94
C ALA A 111 3.49 22.90 -11.84
N LEU A 112 4.37 21.99 -11.47
CA LEU A 112 4.07 20.56 -11.43
C LEU A 112 5.06 19.85 -10.52
N ASP A 113 4.54 19.06 -9.60
CA ASP A 113 5.30 18.07 -8.85
C ASP A 113 5.28 16.75 -9.62
N PHE A 114 6.44 16.15 -9.77
CA PHE A 114 6.62 14.90 -10.50
C PHE A 114 7.37 13.90 -9.63
N SER A 115 6.93 12.65 -9.63
CA SER A 115 7.76 11.56 -9.16
C SER A 115 7.60 10.32 -10.04
N THR A 116 8.66 9.54 -10.15
CA THR A 116 8.66 8.24 -10.82
C THR A 116 9.26 7.20 -9.90
N THR A 117 8.59 6.06 -9.80
CA THR A 117 8.96 4.96 -8.90
C THR A 117 9.04 3.67 -9.68
N LEU A 118 10.12 2.95 -9.51
CA LEU A 118 10.28 1.58 -9.98
C LEU A 118 10.33 0.65 -8.79
N ASN A 119 9.31 -0.20 -8.64
CA ASN A 119 9.24 -1.25 -7.63
C ASN A 119 9.50 -2.62 -8.26
N SER A 120 10.23 -3.48 -7.57
CA SER A 120 10.43 -4.85 -7.96
C SER A 120 10.31 -5.78 -6.76
N ALA A 121 9.51 -6.84 -6.85
CA ALA A 121 9.37 -7.83 -5.79
C ALA A 121 9.92 -9.19 -6.21
N ILE A 122 10.66 -9.82 -5.29
CA ILE A 122 11.33 -11.10 -5.50
C ILE A 122 10.40 -12.24 -5.03
N PRO A 123 10.15 -13.30 -5.83
CA PRO A 123 9.15 -14.32 -5.55
C PRO A 123 9.63 -15.35 -4.52
N THR A 124 9.80 -14.93 -3.28
CA THR A 124 10.22 -15.82 -2.18
C THR A 124 9.05 -16.40 -1.38
N ALA A 125 7.88 -15.78 -1.50
CA ALA A 125 6.68 -16.20 -0.78
C ALA A 125 5.99 -17.42 -1.41
N SER A 126 5.05 -18.01 -0.68
CA SER A 126 4.36 -19.24 -1.09
C SER A 126 3.32 -18.99 -2.18
N THR A 127 3.52 -19.56 -3.36
CA THR A 127 2.53 -19.57 -4.44
C THR A 127 1.30 -20.41 -4.08
N ALA A 128 1.49 -21.50 -3.33
CA ALA A 128 0.39 -22.37 -2.89
C ALA A 128 -0.59 -21.70 -1.93
N LYS A 129 -0.14 -20.65 -1.22
CA LYS A 129 -0.99 -19.81 -0.37
C LYS A 129 -1.52 -18.56 -1.09
N GLY A 130 -1.18 -18.34 -2.36
CA GLY A 130 -1.50 -17.12 -3.09
C GLY A 130 -0.79 -15.88 -2.53
N LEU A 131 0.40 -16.03 -1.95
CA LEU A 131 1.24 -14.93 -1.44
C LEU A 131 2.33 -14.53 -2.43
N SER A 132 2.52 -15.29 -3.50
CA SER A 132 3.47 -15.03 -4.58
C SER A 132 2.92 -15.55 -5.89
N THR A 133 3.30 -14.92 -6.99
CA THR A 133 3.07 -15.40 -8.35
C THR A 133 4.11 -16.44 -8.79
N GLY A 134 5.20 -16.59 -8.02
CA GLY A 134 6.36 -17.39 -8.41
C GLY A 134 7.25 -16.68 -9.45
N HIS A 135 6.94 -15.44 -9.81
CA HIS A 135 7.69 -14.63 -10.76
C HIS A 135 8.12 -13.31 -10.13
N VAL A 136 9.20 -12.74 -10.62
CA VAL A 136 9.59 -11.38 -10.28
C VAL A 136 8.51 -10.44 -10.79
N THR A 137 7.97 -9.61 -9.90
CA THR A 137 7.02 -8.56 -10.30
C THR A 137 7.72 -7.22 -10.35
N VAL A 138 7.33 -6.41 -11.33
CA VAL A 138 7.86 -5.07 -11.56
C VAL A 138 6.68 -4.13 -11.77
N ASP A 139 6.76 -2.98 -11.16
CA ASP A 139 5.82 -1.86 -11.35
C ASP A 139 6.62 -0.57 -11.54
N TRP A 140 6.38 0.09 -12.65
CA TRP A 140 6.90 1.42 -12.92
C TRP A 140 5.76 2.41 -12.98
N SER A 141 5.69 3.32 -12.01
CA SER A 141 4.63 4.32 -11.86
C SER A 141 5.19 5.74 -11.92
N ASN A 142 4.40 6.64 -12.46
CA ASN A 142 4.68 8.07 -12.57
C ASN A 142 3.52 8.83 -11.95
N HIS A 143 3.84 9.71 -11.03
CA HIS A 143 2.89 10.57 -10.32
C HIS A 143 3.12 12.02 -10.72
N PHE A 144 2.04 12.69 -11.06
CA PHE A 144 1.99 14.11 -11.40
C PHE A 144 0.97 14.79 -10.49
N ALA A 145 1.35 15.86 -9.81
CA ALA A 145 0.47 16.61 -8.94
C ALA A 145 0.75 18.11 -9.01
N HIS A 146 -0.22 18.91 -8.64
CA HIS A 146 -0.04 20.35 -8.48
C HIS A 146 -0.82 20.83 -7.25
N GLU A 147 -0.12 21.49 -6.34
CA GLU A 147 -0.70 21.98 -5.09
C GLU A 147 -1.31 23.38 -5.30
N PHE A 148 -2.63 23.48 -5.15
CA PHE A 148 -3.41 24.71 -5.14
C PHE A 148 -3.94 24.99 -3.73
N ASP A 149 -3.13 25.57 -2.87
CA ASP A 149 -3.49 25.86 -1.49
C ASP A 149 -4.00 24.59 -0.74
N LEU A 150 -5.32 24.42 -0.65
CA LEU A 150 -5.95 23.25 0.02
C LEU A 150 -6.23 22.07 -0.92
N PHE A 151 -6.09 22.24 -2.21
CA PHE A 151 -6.52 21.29 -3.23
C PHE A 151 -5.35 20.84 -4.09
N THR A 152 -5.10 19.55 -4.13
CA THR A 152 -4.00 18.95 -4.88
C THR A 152 -4.54 17.92 -5.87
N PRO A 153 -4.85 18.30 -7.13
CA PRO A 153 -5.16 17.33 -8.18
C PRO A 153 -3.92 16.51 -8.52
N PHE A 154 -4.14 15.24 -8.86
CA PHE A 154 -3.07 14.34 -9.26
C PHE A 154 -3.49 13.37 -10.36
N VAL A 155 -2.49 12.84 -11.06
CA VAL A 155 -2.61 11.74 -12.02
C VAL A 155 -1.44 10.78 -11.80
N ASP A 156 -1.77 9.49 -11.69
CA ASP A 156 -0.82 8.39 -11.67
C ASP A 156 -0.95 7.58 -12.97
N VAL A 157 0.18 7.23 -13.56
CA VAL A 157 0.25 6.40 -14.77
C VAL A 157 1.37 5.39 -14.60
N GLY A 158 1.09 4.11 -14.80
CA GLY A 158 2.11 3.08 -14.65
C GLY A 158 1.95 1.88 -15.55
N LEU A 159 3.02 1.10 -15.59
CA LEU A 159 3.15 -0.18 -16.28
C LEU A 159 3.69 -1.22 -15.33
N ALA A 160 3.03 -2.37 -15.26
CA ALA A 160 3.42 -3.45 -14.37
C ALA A 160 3.23 -4.82 -15.03
N ASN A 161 3.84 -5.85 -14.48
CA ASN A 161 3.58 -7.24 -14.84
C ASN A 161 2.76 -7.99 -13.78
N ALA A 162 2.14 -7.26 -12.87
CA ALA A 162 1.17 -7.73 -11.88
C ALA A 162 0.23 -6.59 -11.55
N ILE A 163 -1.03 -6.90 -11.19
CA ILE A 163 -1.91 -5.84 -10.71
C ILE A 163 -1.39 -5.42 -9.33
N PRO A 164 -1.05 -4.15 -9.14
CA PRO A 164 -0.72 -3.63 -7.81
C PRO A 164 -1.99 -3.60 -6.95
N ASP A 165 -1.88 -4.00 -5.69
CA ASP A 165 -2.87 -3.61 -4.70
C ASP A 165 -2.79 -2.09 -4.54
N THR A 166 -3.92 -1.45 -4.33
CA THR A 166 -3.96 -0.02 -4.08
C THR A 166 -4.09 0.23 -2.59
N ARG A 167 -3.81 1.46 -2.16
CA ARG A 167 -4.04 1.91 -0.79
C ARG A 167 -5.43 1.58 -0.23
N PHE A 168 -6.44 1.49 -1.10
CA PHE A 168 -7.83 1.31 -0.70
C PHE A 168 -8.40 -0.06 -1.09
N LEU A 169 -7.64 -0.87 -1.82
CA LEU A 169 -8.14 -2.14 -2.33
C LEU A 169 -7.06 -3.21 -2.34
N HIS A 170 -7.17 -4.16 -1.41
CA HIS A 170 -6.44 -5.41 -1.45
C HIS A 170 -7.32 -6.47 -2.09
N ARG A 171 -6.85 -7.03 -3.19
CA ARG A 171 -7.61 -8.04 -3.93
C ARG A 171 -7.50 -9.41 -3.26
N PRO A 172 -8.55 -10.25 -3.35
CA PRO A 172 -8.51 -11.62 -2.85
C PRO A 172 -7.60 -12.54 -3.71
N TYR A 173 -6.89 -11.96 -4.66
CA TYR A 173 -5.94 -12.64 -5.55
C TYR A 173 -4.76 -11.74 -5.87
N ILE A 174 -3.69 -12.36 -6.33
CA ILE A 174 -2.58 -11.69 -7.00
C ILE A 174 -2.57 -12.14 -8.47
N SER A 175 -2.01 -11.33 -9.35
CA SER A 175 -1.95 -11.63 -10.77
C SER A 175 -0.53 -11.60 -11.31
N TYR A 176 -0.33 -12.24 -12.45
CA TYR A 176 0.86 -12.12 -13.26
C TYR A 176 0.45 -11.98 -14.73
N GLY A 177 0.92 -10.94 -15.38
CA GLY A 177 0.62 -10.55 -16.75
C GLY A 177 0.70 -9.03 -16.87
N ASP A 178 1.01 -8.55 -18.08
CA ASP A 178 1.25 -7.13 -18.30
C ASP A 178 -0.02 -6.29 -18.12
N VAL A 179 0.11 -5.19 -17.40
CA VAL A 179 -0.97 -4.24 -17.12
C VAL A 179 -0.47 -2.80 -17.23
N ALA A 180 -1.30 -1.91 -17.77
CA ALA A 180 -1.20 -0.47 -17.51
C ALA A 180 -2.21 -0.10 -16.43
N HIS A 181 -1.82 0.80 -15.54
CA HIS A 181 -2.72 1.32 -14.53
C HIS A 181 -2.71 2.84 -14.55
N PHE A 182 -3.89 3.39 -14.32
CA PHE A 182 -4.14 4.83 -14.32
C PHE A 182 -4.95 5.15 -13.08
N GLU A 183 -4.61 6.23 -12.40
CA GLU A 183 -5.44 6.80 -11.35
C GLU A 183 -5.43 8.32 -11.51
N GLY A 184 -6.58 8.95 -11.36
CA GLY A 184 -6.70 10.40 -11.39
C GLY A 184 -7.65 10.85 -10.31
N GLY A 185 -7.28 11.90 -9.59
CA GLY A 185 -8.04 12.34 -8.45
C GLY A 185 -7.57 13.65 -7.88
N SER A 186 -7.97 13.89 -6.66
CA SER A 186 -7.54 15.04 -5.89
C SER A 186 -7.51 14.75 -4.40
N GLU A 187 -6.62 15.42 -3.72
CA GLU A 187 -6.53 15.50 -2.28
C GLU A 187 -6.96 16.89 -1.82
N LEU A 188 -7.74 16.94 -0.76
CA LEU A 188 -8.18 18.15 -0.09
C LEU A 188 -7.60 18.17 1.32
N ASP A 189 -6.67 19.09 1.58
CA ASP A 189 -6.08 19.29 2.89
C ASP A 189 -6.98 20.16 3.75
N LEU A 190 -7.52 19.61 4.84
CA LEU A 190 -8.38 20.30 5.80
C LEU A 190 -7.56 20.65 7.06
N GLY A 191 -6.52 21.48 6.85
CA GLY A 191 -5.53 21.86 7.87
C GLY A 191 -4.35 20.91 7.91
N ASP A 192 -3.47 21.07 8.91
CA ASP A 192 -2.17 20.42 8.98
C ASP A 192 -2.22 18.90 9.25
N LYS A 193 -3.39 18.37 9.58
CA LYS A 193 -3.50 17.00 10.09
C LYS A 193 -4.52 16.13 9.38
N PHE A 194 -5.39 16.70 8.61
CA PHE A 194 -6.52 15.97 8.03
C PHE A 194 -6.58 16.20 6.53
N SER A 195 -6.62 15.13 5.77
CA SER A 195 -6.87 15.20 4.33
C SER A 195 -7.93 14.21 3.87
N VAL A 196 -8.58 14.55 2.78
CA VAL A 196 -9.58 13.73 2.10
C VAL A 196 -9.14 13.53 0.66
N THR A 197 -9.09 12.30 0.20
CA THR A 197 -8.73 11.94 -1.18
C THR A 197 -9.95 11.37 -1.89
N ALA A 198 -10.16 11.77 -3.14
CA ALA A 198 -11.12 11.14 -4.06
C ALA A 198 -10.43 10.88 -5.39
N SER A 199 -10.55 9.67 -5.93
CA SER A 199 -9.94 9.29 -7.19
C SER A 199 -10.77 8.28 -7.97
N GLY A 200 -10.51 8.20 -9.28
CA GLY A 200 -10.96 7.12 -10.14
C GLY A 200 -9.75 6.39 -10.69
N TYR A 201 -9.84 5.06 -10.78
CA TYR A 201 -8.76 4.24 -11.31
C TYR A 201 -9.23 3.36 -12.47
N TYR A 202 -8.28 2.99 -13.32
CA TYR A 202 -8.47 2.08 -14.44
C TYR A 202 -7.26 1.18 -14.61
N ILE A 203 -7.48 -0.13 -14.66
CA ILE A 203 -6.47 -1.16 -14.92
C ILE A 203 -6.76 -1.78 -16.26
N LEU A 204 -5.81 -1.65 -17.17
CA LEU A 204 -5.86 -2.15 -18.53
C LEU A 204 -4.83 -3.26 -18.73
N PRO A 205 -5.23 -4.53 -18.61
CA PRO A 205 -4.35 -5.64 -18.90
C PRO A 205 -4.22 -5.89 -20.40
N TRP A 206 -3.09 -6.46 -20.80
CA TRP A 206 -2.89 -7.00 -22.16
C TRP A 206 -2.14 -8.34 -22.12
N GLY A 207 -2.28 -9.12 -23.16
CA GLY A 207 -1.67 -10.46 -23.20
C GLY A 207 -2.30 -11.47 -22.23
N PRO A 208 -1.66 -12.63 -22.06
CA PRO A 208 -2.14 -13.68 -21.16
C PRO A 208 -2.03 -13.26 -19.70
N GLN A 209 -3.09 -13.52 -18.94
CA GLN A 209 -3.14 -13.22 -17.51
C GLN A 209 -3.20 -14.50 -16.70
N GLN A 210 -2.56 -14.50 -15.53
CA GLN A 210 -2.61 -15.58 -14.54
C GLN A 210 -3.10 -15.02 -13.21
N ILE A 211 -4.02 -15.72 -12.54
CA ILE A 211 -4.54 -15.36 -11.24
C ILE A 211 -4.18 -16.43 -10.23
N PHE A 212 -3.69 -16.01 -9.08
CA PHE A 212 -3.37 -16.82 -7.91
C PHE A 212 -4.27 -16.37 -6.76
N LEU A 213 -5.27 -17.20 -6.43
CA LEU A 213 -6.20 -16.90 -5.35
C LEU A 213 -5.50 -16.98 -3.99
N ARG A 214 -5.72 -16.00 -3.13
CA ARG A 214 -5.23 -16.01 -1.75
C ARG A 214 -6.06 -16.98 -0.90
N GLY A 215 -5.40 -17.69 0.00
CA GLY A 215 -6.07 -18.60 0.97
C GLY A 215 -6.63 -19.90 0.40
N THR A 216 -6.45 -20.20 -0.86
CA THR A 216 -6.83 -21.51 -1.39
C THR A 216 -5.64 -22.48 -1.33
N LYS A 217 -5.87 -23.68 -0.81
CA LYS A 217 -4.96 -24.81 -1.06
C LYS A 217 -5.19 -25.27 -2.50
N SER A 218 -4.76 -24.43 -3.46
CA SER A 218 -4.94 -24.78 -4.86
C SER A 218 -3.93 -25.86 -5.25
N SER A 219 -4.39 -27.08 -5.32
CA SER A 219 -3.67 -28.16 -6.02
C SER A 219 -3.72 -27.97 -7.56
N SER A 220 -4.53 -27.03 -8.05
CA SER A 220 -4.80 -26.80 -9.47
C SER A 220 -3.92 -25.75 -10.14
N GLY A 221 -3.01 -25.10 -9.40
CA GLY A 221 -2.14 -24.04 -9.96
C GLY A 221 -2.92 -22.73 -10.27
N PRO A 222 -2.28 -21.77 -10.96
CA PRO A 222 -2.91 -20.50 -11.30
C PRO A 222 -4.03 -20.69 -12.33
N THR A 223 -5.09 -19.91 -12.20
CA THR A 223 -6.09 -19.78 -13.26
C THR A 223 -5.51 -18.95 -14.39
N LYS A 224 -5.50 -19.50 -15.58
CA LYS A 224 -5.04 -18.83 -16.81
C LYS A 224 -6.23 -18.37 -17.63
N GLY A 225 -6.14 -17.19 -18.21
CA GLY A 225 -7.19 -16.66 -19.05
C GLY A 225 -6.75 -15.42 -19.84
N GLY A 226 -7.70 -14.83 -20.54
CA GLY A 226 -7.48 -13.62 -21.31
C GLY A 226 -7.45 -12.35 -20.46
N VAL A 227 -7.33 -11.22 -21.13
CA VAL A 227 -7.23 -9.87 -20.53
C VAL A 227 -8.39 -9.50 -19.59
N SER A 228 -9.57 -10.09 -19.77
CA SER A 228 -10.75 -9.79 -18.94
C SER A 228 -10.61 -10.23 -17.48
N LEU A 229 -9.68 -11.13 -17.17
CA LEU A 229 -9.52 -11.65 -15.79
C LEU A 229 -9.01 -10.59 -14.81
N THR A 230 -8.22 -9.65 -15.30
CA THR A 230 -7.49 -8.68 -14.47
C THR A 230 -7.86 -7.24 -14.77
N ARG A 231 -8.75 -7.02 -15.76
CA ARG A 231 -9.33 -5.71 -16.00
C ARG A 231 -10.12 -5.26 -14.76
N ASP A 232 -9.93 -4.02 -14.36
CA ASP A 232 -10.68 -3.41 -13.27
C ASP A 232 -10.75 -1.90 -13.46
N ASP A 233 -11.84 -1.30 -12.98
CA ASP A 233 -12.03 0.13 -12.92
C ASP A 233 -12.92 0.48 -11.73
N GLY A 234 -12.76 1.66 -11.20
CA GLY A 234 -13.52 2.04 -10.02
C GLY A 234 -13.21 3.40 -9.48
N ILE A 235 -13.71 3.63 -8.27
CA ILE A 235 -13.51 4.86 -7.50
C ILE A 235 -12.92 4.54 -6.14
N ASN A 236 -12.11 5.45 -5.62
CA ASN A 236 -11.54 5.42 -4.27
C ASN A 236 -11.92 6.70 -3.53
N LEU A 237 -12.23 6.56 -2.26
CA LEU A 237 -12.40 7.66 -1.30
C LEU A 237 -11.52 7.35 -0.10
N GLY A 238 -10.75 8.31 0.35
CA GLY A 238 -9.83 8.17 1.45
C GLY A 238 -9.90 9.33 2.43
N ILE A 239 -9.58 9.04 3.67
CA ILE A 239 -9.43 10.00 4.74
C ILE A 239 -8.14 9.67 5.47
N ASP A 240 -7.30 10.68 5.71
CA ASP A 240 -6.07 10.56 6.46
C ASP A 240 -6.03 11.54 7.60
N TYR A 241 -5.48 11.09 8.73
CA TYR A 241 -5.31 11.89 9.92
C TYR A 241 -3.91 11.70 10.52
N ILE A 242 -3.12 12.76 10.56
CA ILE A 242 -1.81 12.79 11.18
C ILE A 242 -2.00 13.01 12.69
N LEU A 243 -1.96 11.92 13.46
CA LEU A 243 -2.11 11.99 14.91
C LEU A 243 -0.89 12.65 15.57
N THR A 244 0.31 12.25 15.15
CA THR A 244 1.59 12.81 15.59
C THR A 244 2.58 12.83 14.41
N ARG A 245 3.78 13.40 14.61
CA ARG A 245 4.86 13.33 13.57
C ARG A 245 5.31 11.91 13.23
N SER A 246 4.91 10.93 14.03
CA SER A 246 5.35 9.54 13.90
C SER A 246 4.21 8.56 13.71
N LEU A 247 2.97 9.03 13.74
CA LEU A 247 1.79 8.17 13.68
C LEU A 247 0.71 8.84 12.84
N ASP A 248 0.29 8.15 11.81
CA ASP A 248 -0.82 8.50 10.94
C ASP A 248 -1.88 7.40 10.93
N LEU A 249 -3.11 7.81 10.70
CA LEU A 249 -4.28 6.95 10.58
C LEU A 249 -4.94 7.20 9.25
N GLY A 250 -5.40 6.14 8.60
CA GLY A 250 -6.14 6.25 7.35
C GLY A 250 -7.41 5.39 7.37
N ALA A 251 -8.40 5.80 6.63
CA ALA A 251 -9.56 4.99 6.31
C ALA A 251 -9.95 5.20 4.86
N GLY A 252 -10.54 4.20 4.23
CA GLY A 252 -10.90 4.29 2.82
C GLY A 252 -12.09 3.44 2.44
N TYR A 253 -12.65 3.80 1.32
CA TYR A 253 -13.67 3.05 0.61
C TYR A 253 -13.28 2.96 -0.86
N SER A 254 -13.30 1.78 -1.42
CA SER A 254 -13.11 1.54 -2.84
C SER A 254 -14.29 0.77 -3.42
N ARG A 255 -14.72 1.18 -4.60
CA ARG A 255 -15.72 0.44 -5.38
C ARG A 255 -15.13 0.08 -6.73
N SER A 256 -14.89 -1.21 -6.94
CA SER A 256 -14.64 -1.77 -8.26
C SER A 256 -15.96 -1.87 -9.02
N VAL A 257 -16.02 -1.25 -10.19
CA VAL A 257 -17.22 -1.29 -11.04
C VAL A 257 -17.27 -2.60 -11.81
N TYR A 258 -16.13 -3.07 -12.31
CA TYR A 258 -16.04 -4.31 -13.08
C TYR A 258 -16.29 -5.55 -12.23
N SER A 259 -15.65 -5.64 -11.06
CA SER A 259 -15.83 -6.76 -10.13
C SER A 259 -17.06 -6.62 -9.23
N VAL A 260 -17.76 -5.47 -9.29
CA VAL A 260 -18.91 -5.14 -8.42
C VAL A 260 -18.56 -5.32 -6.93
N LEU A 261 -17.34 -4.94 -6.56
CA LEU A 261 -16.80 -5.17 -5.23
C LEU A 261 -16.72 -3.85 -4.46
N ASN A 262 -17.33 -3.82 -3.28
CA ASN A 262 -17.18 -2.71 -2.34
C ASN A 262 -16.19 -3.14 -1.26
N THR A 263 -15.15 -2.35 -1.07
CA THR A 263 -14.08 -2.62 -0.11
C THR A 263 -13.97 -1.46 0.87
N PHE A 264 -13.97 -1.78 2.15
CA PHE A 264 -13.64 -0.84 3.22
C PHE A 264 -12.23 -1.14 3.71
N SER A 265 -11.50 -0.09 3.95
CA SER A 265 -10.11 -0.16 4.37
C SER A 265 -9.81 0.86 5.46
N PHE A 266 -8.82 0.60 6.26
CA PHE A 266 -8.32 1.51 7.27
C PHE A 266 -6.83 1.24 7.55
N GLY A 267 -6.04 2.22 8.06
CA GLY A 267 -4.61 2.16 8.15
C GLY A 267 -3.97 2.83 9.35
N VAL A 268 -2.86 2.26 9.79
CA VAL A 268 -1.98 2.87 10.78
C VAL A 268 -0.55 2.84 10.24
N GLY A 269 0.02 4.02 10.01
CA GLY A 269 1.43 4.20 9.68
C GLY A 269 2.23 4.65 10.89
N VAL A 270 3.39 4.02 11.10
CA VAL A 270 4.31 4.37 12.18
C VAL A 270 5.68 4.70 11.59
N ASN A 271 6.08 5.97 11.65
CA ASN A 271 7.42 6.40 11.26
C ASN A 271 8.39 6.16 12.44
N VAL A 272 9.03 5.00 12.44
CA VAL A 272 9.97 4.59 13.51
C VAL A 272 11.21 5.49 13.53
N SER A 273 11.69 5.93 12.37
CA SER A 273 12.86 6.81 12.31
C SER A 273 12.63 8.15 13.01
N SER A 274 11.40 8.67 12.97
CA SER A 274 11.05 9.90 13.71
C SER A 274 10.93 9.68 15.21
N LEU A 275 10.54 8.48 15.66
CA LEU A 275 10.52 8.11 17.09
C LEU A 275 11.93 8.00 17.67
N LEU A 276 12.92 7.60 16.86
CA LEU A 276 14.31 7.42 17.28
C LEU A 276 15.09 8.75 17.31
N LYS A 277 14.66 9.76 16.58
CA LYS A 277 15.26 11.10 16.65
C LYS A 277 14.96 11.74 18.03
N ARG A 278 15.98 11.96 18.83
CA ARG A 278 15.82 12.72 20.09
C ARG A 278 15.35 14.14 19.73
N PRO A 279 14.37 14.71 20.49
CA PRO A 279 14.05 16.12 20.32
C PRO A 279 15.34 16.93 20.55
N SER A 280 15.75 17.72 19.58
CA SER A 280 16.79 18.71 19.79
C SER A 280 16.33 19.60 20.93
N LYS A 281 17.14 19.70 22.00
CA LYS A 281 16.87 20.66 23.06
C LYS A 281 17.07 22.05 22.43
N GLU A 282 15.97 22.74 22.17
CA GLU A 282 15.97 24.18 22.02
C GLU A 282 16.30 24.85 23.36
#